data_e2f0aa66f4dac22d1dacf30ec42dbff3
#
_entry.id   e2f0aa66f4dac22d1dacf30ec42dbff3
#
_cell.length_a   1.000
_cell.length_b   1.000
_cell.length_c   1.000
_cell.angle_alpha   90.00
_cell.angle_beta   90.00
_cell.angle_gamma   90.00
#
_symmetry.space_group_name_H-M   'P 1'
#
loop_
_entity.id
_entity.type
_entity.pdbx_description
1 polymer ?
#
loop_
_entity_poly.entity_id
_entity_poly.type
_entity_poly.pdbx_seq_one_letter_code
_entity_poly.pdbx_strand_id
1 'polypeptide(L)'
;IAGEITNIENQNGKYKISITNDKETREQTTNYGVKLRVEVGDKVKPGDRLNEGAVNPKELLAVTDPITVQNYIVQEVQKVYRSQGVDISDKHIEIIVRKMISRMRIVDAGDTNLLVGKVVSVNKFTDENKKVILQGKKPATARPLMLGITKASLETDSFLSAASFQETTRILTDAAIKGKVDKLEGLKENVI
;
A
#
# COMPACT_ATOMS: atom_id res chain seq x y z
N ILE A 1 8.60 -6.98 -14.36
CA ILE A 1 8.06 -7.40 -15.66
C ILE A 1 7.68 -8.88 -15.61
N ALA A 2 6.78 -9.33 -16.49
CA ALA A 2 6.62 -10.75 -16.78
C ALA A 2 7.68 -11.14 -17.81
N GLY A 3 8.36 -12.25 -17.60
CA GLY A 3 9.42 -12.69 -18.52
C GLY A 3 10.05 -14.01 -18.08
N GLU A 4 11.08 -14.41 -18.78
CA GLU A 4 11.89 -15.58 -18.48
C GLU A 4 13.24 -15.14 -17.90
N ILE A 5 13.75 -15.88 -16.94
CA ILE A 5 15.07 -15.62 -16.35
C ILE A 5 16.14 -16.14 -17.30
N THR A 6 16.87 -15.20 -17.90
CA THR A 6 17.90 -15.52 -18.91
C THR A 6 19.29 -15.70 -18.32
N ASN A 7 19.62 -14.99 -17.24
CA ASN A 7 20.94 -15.08 -16.62
C ASN A 7 20.87 -14.82 -15.11
N ILE A 8 21.72 -15.52 -14.36
CA ILE A 8 21.95 -15.33 -12.93
C ILE A 8 23.45 -15.27 -12.68
N GLU A 9 23.98 -14.11 -12.33
CA GLU A 9 25.38 -13.88 -12.00
C GLU A 9 25.57 -13.67 -10.50
N ASN A 10 26.56 -14.34 -9.92
CA ASN A 10 26.97 -14.09 -8.54
C ASN A 10 28.12 -13.08 -8.51
N GLN A 11 27.86 -11.90 -7.98
CA GLN A 11 28.86 -10.85 -7.80
C GLN A 11 29.08 -10.61 -6.30
N ASN A 12 30.15 -11.18 -5.76
CA ASN A 12 30.56 -10.99 -4.35
C ASN A 12 29.42 -11.30 -3.32
N GLY A 13 28.66 -12.38 -3.55
CA GLY A 13 27.57 -12.78 -2.65
C GLY A 13 26.23 -12.07 -2.88
N LYS A 14 26.13 -11.23 -3.90
CA LYS A 14 24.88 -10.70 -4.45
C LYS A 14 24.59 -11.37 -5.78
N TYR A 15 23.34 -11.67 -6.05
CA TYR A 15 22.93 -12.22 -7.33
C TYR A 15 22.35 -11.11 -8.21
N LYS A 16 22.81 -11.03 -9.44
CA LYS A 16 22.25 -10.19 -10.49
C LYS A 16 21.43 -11.09 -11.40
N ILE A 17 20.12 -10.88 -11.42
CA ILE A 17 19.15 -11.70 -12.16
C ILE A 17 18.66 -10.89 -13.35
N SER A 18 18.83 -11.41 -14.55
CA SER A 18 18.32 -10.80 -15.78
C SER A 18 17.01 -11.45 -16.17
N ILE A 19 15.95 -10.68 -16.26
CA ILE A 19 14.62 -11.12 -16.67
C ILE A 19 14.32 -10.48 -18.02
N THR A 20 14.06 -11.31 -19.01
CA THR A 20 13.83 -10.88 -20.40
C THR A 20 12.43 -11.25 -20.85
N ASN A 21 11.79 -10.35 -21.56
CA ASN A 21 10.58 -10.61 -22.32
C ASN A 21 10.76 -10.09 -23.76
N ASP A 22 9.75 -10.23 -24.61
CA ASP A 22 9.79 -9.85 -26.03
C ASP A 22 10.09 -8.35 -26.28
N LYS A 23 10.01 -7.51 -25.24
CA LYS A 23 10.11 -6.03 -25.36
C LYS A 23 11.30 -5.44 -24.63
N GLU A 24 11.67 -5.99 -23.48
CA GLU A 24 12.71 -5.40 -22.62
C GLU A 24 13.40 -6.47 -21.76
N THR A 25 14.66 -6.20 -21.39
CA THR A 25 15.39 -6.95 -20.36
C THR A 25 15.54 -6.08 -19.14
N ARG A 26 15.20 -6.61 -17.96
CA ARG A 26 15.40 -5.94 -16.67
C ARG A 26 16.34 -6.74 -15.79
N GLU A 27 17.25 -6.03 -15.16
CA GLU A 27 18.19 -6.57 -14.20
C GLU A 27 17.73 -6.25 -12.78
N GLN A 28 17.72 -7.26 -11.93
CA GLN A 28 17.44 -7.14 -10.50
C GLN A 28 18.62 -7.65 -9.69
N THR A 29 19.05 -6.86 -8.72
CA THR A 29 20.15 -7.25 -7.83
C THR A 29 19.58 -7.62 -6.46
N THR A 30 19.98 -8.78 -5.93
CA THR A 30 19.57 -9.22 -4.59
C THR A 30 20.44 -8.60 -3.51
N ASN A 31 19.96 -8.67 -2.26
CA ASN A 31 20.79 -8.37 -1.09
C ASN A 31 21.85 -9.46 -0.88
N TYR A 32 22.87 -9.16 -0.11
CA TYR A 32 23.96 -10.09 0.19
C TYR A 32 23.45 -11.33 0.97
N GLY A 33 23.95 -12.51 0.57
CA GLY A 33 23.71 -13.76 1.32
C GLY A 33 22.30 -14.35 1.24
N VAL A 34 21.45 -13.86 0.33
CA VAL A 34 20.06 -14.34 0.19
C VAL A 34 20.01 -15.55 -0.76
N LYS A 35 19.28 -16.59 -0.36
CA LYS A 35 19.03 -17.75 -1.25
C LYS A 35 18.03 -17.40 -2.34
N LEU A 36 18.34 -17.84 -3.55
CA LEU A 36 17.42 -17.73 -4.68
C LEU A 36 16.33 -18.81 -4.60
N ARG A 37 15.16 -18.47 -5.11
CA ARG A 37 14.02 -19.39 -5.28
C ARG A 37 13.79 -19.77 -6.75
N VAL A 38 14.56 -19.19 -7.63
CA VAL A 38 14.37 -19.25 -9.08
C VAL A 38 15.66 -19.72 -9.76
N GLU A 39 15.51 -20.38 -10.90
CA GLU A 39 16.60 -20.88 -11.74
C GLU A 39 16.54 -20.22 -13.12
N VAL A 40 17.64 -20.38 -13.89
CA VAL A 40 17.67 -19.90 -15.28
C VAL A 40 16.67 -20.72 -16.12
N GLY A 41 15.81 -20.04 -16.85
CA GLY A 41 14.72 -20.64 -17.64
C GLY A 41 13.35 -20.57 -16.96
N ASP A 42 13.27 -20.13 -15.70
CA ASP A 42 11.98 -19.96 -15.01
C ASP A 42 11.18 -18.79 -15.59
N LYS A 43 9.86 -18.98 -15.72
CA LYS A 43 8.92 -17.93 -16.11
C LYS A 43 8.37 -17.24 -14.87
N VAL A 44 8.59 -15.95 -14.77
CA VAL A 44 8.15 -15.12 -13.63
C VAL A 44 7.12 -14.08 -14.04
N LYS A 45 6.21 -13.78 -13.10
CA LYS A 45 5.20 -12.72 -13.23
C LYS A 45 5.61 -11.51 -12.40
N PRO A 46 5.04 -10.30 -12.67
CA PRO A 46 5.24 -9.15 -11.80
C PRO A 46 4.77 -9.45 -10.38
N GLY A 47 5.65 -9.25 -9.40
CA GLY A 47 5.37 -9.54 -7.99
C GLY A 47 5.83 -10.91 -7.50
N ASP A 48 6.29 -11.82 -8.37
CA ASP A 48 6.85 -13.09 -7.93
C ASP A 48 8.16 -12.91 -7.16
N ARG A 49 8.36 -13.75 -6.15
CA ARG A 49 9.56 -13.71 -5.30
C ARG A 49 10.73 -14.40 -5.99
N LEU A 50 11.77 -13.65 -6.26
CA LEU A 50 13.01 -14.18 -6.83
C LEU A 50 13.93 -14.78 -5.76
N ASN A 51 13.76 -14.40 -4.51
CA ASN A 51 14.57 -14.83 -3.38
C ASN A 51 13.72 -15.20 -2.16
N GLU A 52 14.35 -15.79 -1.14
CA GLU A 52 13.69 -16.17 0.12
C GLU A 52 13.46 -14.97 1.08
N GLY A 53 13.94 -13.79 0.73
CA GLY A 53 13.80 -12.58 1.54
C GLY A 53 12.36 -12.06 1.61
N ALA A 54 12.11 -11.19 2.58
CA ALA A 54 10.85 -10.45 2.68
C ALA A 54 10.74 -9.45 1.52
N VAL A 55 9.58 -9.41 0.88
CA VAL A 55 9.28 -8.44 -0.17
C VAL A 55 8.82 -7.12 0.47
N ASN A 56 9.28 -6.00 -0.06
CA ASN A 56 8.78 -4.70 0.36
C ASN A 56 7.32 -4.52 -0.10
N PRO A 57 6.34 -4.42 0.82
CA PRO A 57 4.93 -4.34 0.44
C PRO A 57 4.58 -3.11 -0.40
N LYS A 58 5.35 -2.02 -0.29
CA LYS A 58 5.14 -0.81 -1.11
C LYS A 58 5.55 -1.03 -2.56
N GLU A 59 6.64 -1.75 -2.78
CA GLU A 59 7.10 -2.12 -4.13
C GLU A 59 6.16 -3.15 -4.75
N LEU A 60 5.68 -4.10 -3.94
CA LEU A 60 4.68 -5.07 -4.37
C LEU A 60 3.38 -4.36 -4.80
N LEU A 61 2.92 -3.34 -4.04
CA LEU A 61 1.74 -2.54 -4.40
C LEU A 61 1.90 -1.75 -5.71
N ALA A 62 3.13 -1.43 -6.09
CA ALA A 62 3.39 -0.70 -7.34
C ALA A 62 3.25 -1.59 -8.59
N VAL A 63 3.35 -2.92 -8.44
CA VAL A 63 3.36 -3.89 -9.55
C VAL A 63 2.19 -4.88 -9.51
N THR A 64 1.49 -4.99 -8.39
CA THR A 64 0.34 -5.89 -8.19
C THR A 64 -0.87 -5.14 -7.65
N ASP A 65 -1.97 -5.88 -7.41
CA ASP A 65 -3.20 -5.30 -6.87
C ASP A 65 -3.17 -5.16 -5.35
N PRO A 66 -3.99 -4.24 -4.79
CA PRO A 66 -4.11 -4.06 -3.35
C PRO A 66 -4.49 -5.32 -2.58
N ILE A 67 -5.31 -6.20 -3.16
CA ILE A 67 -5.77 -7.46 -2.54
C ILE A 67 -4.59 -8.42 -2.36
N THR A 68 -3.75 -8.58 -3.37
CA THR A 68 -2.55 -9.42 -3.32
C THR A 68 -1.60 -8.95 -2.22
N VAL A 69 -1.42 -7.62 -2.09
CA VAL A 69 -0.59 -7.04 -1.04
C VAL A 69 -1.20 -7.24 0.35
N GLN A 70 -2.52 -7.11 0.49
CA GLN A 70 -3.21 -7.40 1.75
C GLN A 70 -2.99 -8.85 2.19
N ASN A 71 -3.23 -9.80 1.30
CA ASN A 71 -3.03 -11.22 1.57
C ASN A 71 -1.57 -11.52 1.95
N TYR A 72 -0.61 -10.91 1.25
CA TYR A 72 0.80 -11.04 1.56
C TYR A 72 1.12 -10.59 3.00
N ILE A 73 0.66 -9.41 3.39
CA ILE A 73 0.92 -8.87 4.73
C ILE A 73 0.25 -9.73 5.80
N VAL A 74 -0.99 -10.17 5.59
CA VAL A 74 -1.71 -11.06 6.53
C VAL A 74 -0.93 -12.35 6.72
N GLN A 75 -0.47 -12.97 5.64
CA GLN A 75 0.29 -14.23 5.70
C GLN A 75 1.63 -14.06 6.44
N GLU A 76 2.38 -12.98 6.17
CA GLU A 76 3.66 -12.75 6.84
C GLU A 76 3.48 -12.44 8.34
N VAL A 77 2.45 -11.70 8.72
CA VAL A 77 2.11 -11.44 10.13
C VAL A 77 1.68 -12.72 10.84
N GLN A 78 0.78 -13.50 10.23
CA GLN A 78 0.33 -14.78 10.77
C GLN A 78 1.46 -15.78 10.93
N LYS A 79 2.40 -15.81 9.99
CA LYS A 79 3.59 -16.66 10.08
C LYS A 79 4.40 -16.38 11.35
N VAL A 80 4.56 -15.09 11.72
CA VAL A 80 5.26 -14.69 12.93
C VAL A 80 4.48 -15.11 14.18
N TYR A 81 3.17 -14.86 14.26
CA TYR A 81 2.36 -15.26 15.40
C TYR A 81 2.33 -16.77 15.59
N ARG A 82 2.12 -17.53 14.51
CA ARG A 82 2.11 -19.01 14.57
C ARG A 82 3.46 -19.58 14.97
N SER A 83 4.57 -18.97 14.56
CA SER A 83 5.92 -19.41 14.98
C SER A 83 6.15 -19.26 16.48
N GLN A 84 5.40 -18.38 17.15
CA GLN A 84 5.42 -18.14 18.59
C GLN A 84 4.30 -18.89 19.34
N GLY A 85 3.55 -19.74 18.66
CA GLY A 85 2.46 -20.52 19.26
C GLY A 85 1.19 -19.70 19.56
N VAL A 86 1.07 -18.50 18.97
CA VAL A 86 -0.10 -17.64 19.17
C VAL A 86 -1.06 -17.82 17.99
N ASP A 87 -2.30 -18.18 18.27
CA ASP A 87 -3.35 -18.31 17.27
C ASP A 87 -4.26 -17.07 17.30
N ILE A 88 -4.25 -16.31 16.20
CA ILE A 88 -5.06 -15.12 16.00
C ILE A 88 -5.89 -15.29 14.72
N SER A 89 -7.17 -14.95 14.77
CA SER A 89 -8.03 -14.97 13.59
C SER A 89 -7.58 -13.93 12.56
N ASP A 90 -7.49 -14.34 11.28
CA ASP A 90 -7.03 -13.51 10.17
C ASP A 90 -7.80 -12.19 10.05
N LYS A 91 -9.11 -12.18 10.33
CA LYS A 91 -9.97 -10.99 10.26
C LYS A 91 -9.48 -9.80 11.09
N HIS A 92 -8.81 -10.03 12.23
CA HIS A 92 -8.27 -8.95 13.06
C HIS A 92 -7.10 -8.25 12.38
N ILE A 93 -6.27 -9.02 11.69
CA ILE A 93 -5.12 -8.48 10.93
C ILE A 93 -5.62 -7.83 9.64
N GLU A 94 -6.58 -8.47 8.95
CA GLU A 94 -7.18 -7.96 7.71
C GLU A 94 -7.78 -6.56 7.88
N ILE A 95 -8.49 -6.28 8.98
CA ILE A 95 -9.05 -4.96 9.27
C ILE A 95 -7.96 -3.90 9.35
N ILE A 96 -6.84 -4.21 10.02
CA ILE A 96 -5.70 -3.30 10.16
C ILE A 96 -5.06 -3.06 8.78
N VAL A 97 -4.77 -4.12 8.04
CA VAL A 97 -4.13 -4.06 6.72
C VAL A 97 -5.01 -3.31 5.72
N ARG A 98 -6.32 -3.54 5.74
CA ARG A 98 -7.29 -2.79 4.93
C ARG A 98 -7.22 -1.29 5.23
N LYS A 99 -7.09 -0.90 6.51
CA LYS A 99 -6.94 0.51 6.89
C LYS A 99 -5.63 1.10 6.38
N MET A 100 -4.54 0.34 6.37
CA MET A 100 -3.24 0.78 5.84
C MET A 100 -3.27 1.11 4.34
N ILE A 101 -4.15 0.47 3.56
CA ILE A 101 -4.26 0.67 2.09
C ILE A 101 -5.53 1.48 1.73
N SER A 102 -6.20 2.07 2.70
CA SER A 102 -7.45 2.83 2.48
C SER A 102 -7.27 4.23 1.88
N ARG A 103 -6.05 4.61 1.55
CA ARG A 103 -5.71 5.94 1.01
C ARG A 103 -5.19 5.85 -0.42
N MET A 104 -5.51 6.88 -1.20
CA MET A 104 -5.06 7.02 -2.59
C MET A 104 -4.36 8.35 -2.77
N ARG A 105 -3.33 8.38 -3.62
CA ARG A 105 -2.65 9.61 -4.03
C ARG A 105 -3.14 9.98 -5.42
N ILE A 106 -3.65 11.20 -5.57
CA ILE A 106 -4.12 11.72 -6.85
C ILE A 106 -2.93 11.92 -7.80
N VAL A 107 -3.03 11.36 -9.00
CA VAL A 107 -2.04 11.49 -10.08
C VAL A 107 -2.50 12.54 -11.08
N ASP A 108 -3.75 12.48 -11.52
CA ASP A 108 -4.39 13.46 -12.40
C ASP A 108 -5.73 13.85 -11.79
N ALA A 109 -6.00 15.13 -11.68
CA ALA A 109 -7.24 15.63 -11.09
C ALA A 109 -8.43 15.56 -12.06
N GLY A 110 -8.20 15.48 -13.38
CA GLY A 110 -9.26 15.60 -14.37
C GLY A 110 -10.08 16.87 -14.13
N ASP A 111 -11.40 16.76 -14.25
CA ASP A 111 -12.35 17.84 -13.99
C ASP A 111 -12.93 17.83 -12.55
N THR A 112 -12.28 17.12 -11.63
CA THR A 112 -12.69 17.03 -10.22
C THR A 112 -12.11 18.18 -9.40
N ASN A 113 -12.66 18.44 -8.20
CA ASN A 113 -12.11 19.39 -7.24
C ASN A 113 -10.93 18.84 -6.41
N LEU A 114 -10.33 17.73 -6.86
CA LEU A 114 -9.20 17.13 -6.19
C LEU A 114 -7.88 17.76 -6.65
N LEU A 115 -6.92 17.87 -5.75
CA LEU A 115 -5.59 18.41 -6.08
C LEU A 115 -4.61 17.27 -6.38
N VAL A 116 -3.81 17.45 -7.42
CA VAL A 116 -2.72 16.52 -7.77
C VAL A 116 -1.73 16.39 -6.62
N GLY A 117 -1.30 15.15 -6.33
CA GLY A 117 -0.38 14.83 -5.22
C GLY A 117 -1.05 14.70 -3.85
N LYS A 118 -2.31 15.15 -3.68
CA LYS A 118 -3.04 15.03 -2.42
C LYS A 118 -3.39 13.57 -2.11
N VAL A 119 -3.33 13.24 -0.83
CA VAL A 119 -3.79 11.94 -0.31
C VAL A 119 -5.24 12.07 0.14
N VAL A 120 -6.10 11.19 -0.36
CA VAL A 120 -7.54 11.17 -0.07
C VAL A 120 -7.98 9.76 0.30
N SER A 121 -9.13 9.62 0.97
CA SER A 121 -9.75 8.31 1.20
C SER A 121 -10.33 7.76 -0.10
N VAL A 122 -10.38 6.43 -0.23
CA VAL A 122 -10.99 5.75 -1.38
C VAL A 122 -12.43 6.18 -1.57
N ASN A 123 -13.21 6.33 -0.49
CA ASN A 123 -14.60 6.76 -0.54
C ASN A 123 -14.72 8.16 -1.15
N LYS A 124 -13.96 9.14 -0.63
CA LYS A 124 -13.98 10.51 -1.17
C LYS A 124 -13.57 10.58 -2.64
N PHE A 125 -12.55 9.82 -3.03
CA PHE A 125 -12.13 9.71 -4.43
C PHE A 125 -13.26 9.16 -5.32
N THR A 126 -13.91 8.09 -4.86
CA THR A 126 -15.00 7.44 -5.60
C THR A 126 -16.21 8.38 -5.74
N ASP A 127 -16.58 9.09 -4.67
CA ASP A 127 -17.73 10.00 -4.67
C ASP A 127 -17.51 11.22 -5.58
N GLU A 128 -16.31 11.81 -5.57
CA GLU A 128 -15.97 12.91 -6.46
C GLU A 128 -15.96 12.45 -7.93
N ASN A 129 -15.41 11.26 -8.22
CA ASN A 129 -15.43 10.72 -9.57
C ASN A 129 -16.85 10.39 -10.05
N LYS A 130 -17.73 9.84 -9.19
CA LYS A 130 -19.14 9.60 -9.54
C LYS A 130 -19.84 10.89 -9.95
N LYS A 131 -19.65 12.00 -9.22
CA LYS A 131 -20.25 13.30 -9.54
C LYS A 131 -19.83 13.79 -10.92
N VAL A 132 -18.55 13.68 -11.25
CA VAL A 132 -17.98 14.17 -12.52
C VAL A 132 -18.40 13.27 -13.69
N ILE A 133 -18.43 11.95 -13.50
CA ILE A 133 -18.90 11.00 -14.52
C ILE A 133 -20.38 11.24 -14.87
N LEU A 134 -21.24 11.50 -13.87
CA LEU A 134 -22.65 11.84 -14.11
C LEU A 134 -22.84 13.14 -14.92
N GLN A 135 -21.84 14.02 -14.90
CA GLN A 135 -21.82 15.26 -15.72
C GLN A 135 -21.15 15.04 -17.09
N GLY A 136 -20.74 13.83 -17.43
CA GLY A 136 -20.04 13.53 -18.68
C GLY A 136 -18.62 14.11 -18.80
N LYS A 137 -18.00 14.48 -17.67
CA LYS A 137 -16.66 15.06 -17.59
C LYS A 137 -15.58 14.01 -17.27
N LYS A 138 -14.29 14.41 -17.40
CA LYS A 138 -13.14 13.53 -17.18
C LYS A 138 -12.94 13.24 -15.67
N PRO A 139 -12.96 11.97 -15.22
CA PRO A 139 -12.70 11.63 -13.84
C PRO A 139 -11.21 11.77 -13.46
N ALA A 140 -10.93 11.93 -12.17
CA ALA A 140 -9.58 11.91 -11.63
C ALA A 140 -8.98 10.50 -11.66
N THR A 141 -7.66 10.41 -11.79
CA THR A 141 -6.90 9.16 -11.63
C THR A 141 -6.04 9.21 -10.37
N ALA A 142 -5.93 8.07 -9.69
CA ALA A 142 -5.15 7.97 -8.47
C ALA A 142 -4.43 6.60 -8.37
N ARG A 143 -3.38 6.55 -7.54
CA ARG A 143 -2.69 5.31 -7.21
C ARG A 143 -2.92 4.95 -5.75
N PRO A 144 -3.11 3.67 -5.41
CA PRO A 144 -3.22 3.23 -4.04
C PRO A 144 -1.94 3.56 -3.27
N LEU A 145 -2.09 3.99 -2.03
CA LEU A 145 -0.99 4.37 -1.15
C LEU A 145 -1.03 3.51 0.10
N MET A 146 0.06 2.81 0.39
CA MET A 146 0.21 2.07 1.62
C MET A 146 0.86 2.95 2.69
N LEU A 147 0.17 3.08 3.81
CA LEU A 147 0.63 3.78 5.01
C LEU A 147 1.05 2.77 6.08
N GLY A 148 2.06 3.11 6.89
CA GLY A 148 2.36 2.36 8.12
C GLY A 148 1.20 2.50 9.13
N ILE A 149 1.12 1.60 10.11
CA ILE A 149 0.02 1.53 11.08
C ILE A 149 -0.23 2.87 11.78
N THR A 150 0.81 3.49 12.34
CA THR A 150 0.70 4.78 13.03
C THR A 150 0.16 5.87 12.10
N LYS A 151 0.72 5.98 10.89
CA LYS A 151 0.29 7.00 9.93
C LYS A 151 -1.14 6.76 9.44
N ALA A 152 -1.52 5.51 9.22
CA ALA A 152 -2.89 5.14 8.86
C ALA A 152 -3.92 5.48 9.96
N SER A 153 -3.50 5.40 11.22
CA SER A 153 -4.34 5.78 12.38
C SER A 153 -4.49 7.29 12.53
N LEU A 154 -3.48 8.07 12.16
CA LEU A 154 -3.53 9.54 12.18
C LEU A 154 -4.25 10.14 10.96
N GLU A 155 -4.16 9.49 9.82
CA GLU A 155 -4.81 9.89 8.56
C GLU A 155 -6.28 9.40 8.51
N THR A 156 -7.05 9.69 9.55
CA THR A 156 -8.50 9.43 9.60
C THR A 156 -9.27 10.66 9.14
N ASP A 157 -10.55 10.48 8.82
CA ASP A 157 -11.41 11.60 8.42
C ASP A 157 -11.85 12.43 9.63
N SER A 158 -11.96 11.79 10.82
CA SER A 158 -12.18 12.45 12.11
C SER A 158 -10.85 12.92 12.71
N PHE A 159 -10.72 14.23 12.93
CA PHE A 159 -9.55 14.79 13.60
C PHE A 159 -9.55 14.56 15.12
N LEU A 160 -10.75 14.43 15.74
CA LEU A 160 -10.86 14.07 17.15
C LEU A 160 -10.34 12.66 17.42
N SER A 161 -10.73 11.70 16.60
CA SER A 161 -10.22 10.33 16.67
C SER A 161 -8.70 10.27 16.53
N ALA A 162 -8.12 11.04 15.60
CA ALA A 162 -6.68 11.14 15.42
C ALA A 162 -5.99 11.78 16.62
N ALA A 163 -6.52 12.91 17.13
CA ALA A 163 -5.97 13.65 18.27
C ALA A 163 -5.94 12.82 19.56
N SER A 164 -6.92 11.94 19.74
CA SER A 164 -6.98 11.06 20.92
C SER A 164 -5.97 9.90 20.87
N PHE A 165 -5.31 9.67 19.73
CA PHE A 165 -4.33 8.61 19.57
C PHE A 165 -2.90 9.10 19.85
N GLN A 166 -2.41 10.06 19.10
CA GLN A 166 -1.07 10.64 19.22
C GLN A 166 -1.02 12.05 18.64
N GLU A 167 0.02 12.81 18.96
CA GLU A 167 0.26 14.16 18.42
C GLU A 167 -0.92 15.14 18.59
N THR A 168 -1.59 15.08 19.72
CA THR A 168 -2.84 15.84 20.02
C THR A 168 -2.72 17.31 19.64
N THR A 169 -1.71 18.02 20.13
CA THR A 169 -1.52 19.45 19.87
C THR A 169 -1.38 19.76 18.39
N ARG A 170 -0.57 18.98 17.67
CA ARG A 170 -0.34 19.15 16.23
C ARG A 170 -1.62 18.97 15.43
N ILE A 171 -2.37 17.90 15.74
CA ILE A 171 -3.61 17.56 15.02
C ILE A 171 -4.69 18.61 15.27
N LEU A 172 -4.86 19.07 16.52
CA LEU A 172 -5.84 20.09 16.86
C LEU A 172 -5.47 21.44 16.25
N THR A 173 -4.20 21.83 16.27
CA THR A 173 -3.71 23.06 15.62
C THR A 173 -3.96 23.00 14.10
N ASP A 174 -3.61 21.88 13.44
CA ASP A 174 -3.85 21.70 12.00
C ASP A 174 -5.33 21.71 11.65
N ALA A 175 -6.18 21.13 12.51
CA ALA A 175 -7.62 21.15 12.33
C ALA A 175 -8.20 22.56 12.49
N ALA A 176 -7.73 23.32 13.48
CA ALA A 176 -8.16 24.71 13.70
C ALA A 176 -7.76 25.64 12.54
N ILE A 177 -6.50 25.55 12.08
CA ILE A 177 -6.02 26.35 10.95
C ILE A 177 -6.80 26.05 9.67
N LYS A 178 -7.15 24.77 9.44
CA LYS A 178 -7.89 24.33 8.24
C LYS A 178 -9.40 24.45 8.37
N GLY A 179 -9.91 24.87 9.51
CA GLY A 179 -11.35 24.96 9.77
C GLY A 179 -12.07 23.62 9.59
N LYS A 180 -11.46 22.51 10.03
CA LYS A 180 -12.06 21.19 9.88
C LYS A 180 -13.28 21.04 10.78
N VAL A 181 -14.30 20.37 10.26
CA VAL A 181 -15.51 20.00 11.02
C VAL A 181 -15.52 18.48 11.16
N ASP A 182 -15.67 17.97 12.38
CA ASP A 182 -15.84 16.55 12.66
C ASP A 182 -17.34 16.23 12.69
N LYS A 183 -17.74 15.21 11.96
CA LYS A 183 -19.16 14.80 11.86
C LYS A 183 -19.60 13.87 13.00
N LEU A 184 -18.66 13.43 13.85
CA LEU A 184 -18.91 12.51 14.95
C LEU A 184 -19.62 11.20 14.53
N GLU A 185 -19.22 10.64 13.40
CA GLU A 185 -19.84 9.42 12.83
C GLU A 185 -19.30 8.14 13.47
N GLY A 186 -18.06 8.14 13.99
CA GLY A 186 -17.40 6.97 14.57
C GLY A 186 -17.66 6.81 16.06
N LEU A 187 -17.35 5.63 16.59
CA LEU A 187 -17.51 5.34 18.01
C LEU A 187 -16.53 6.14 18.88
N LYS A 188 -15.29 6.29 18.41
CA LYS A 188 -14.23 6.93 19.19
C LYS A 188 -14.49 8.42 19.42
N GLU A 189 -14.93 9.14 18.39
CA GLU A 189 -15.27 10.56 18.44
C GLU A 189 -16.46 10.85 19.38
N ASN A 190 -17.34 9.88 19.58
CA ASN A 190 -18.50 10.01 20.46
C ASN A 190 -18.22 9.62 21.92
N VAL A 191 -17.04 9.05 22.20
CA VAL A 191 -16.65 8.62 23.57
C VAL A 191 -15.67 9.58 24.22
N ILE A 192 -15.01 10.43 23.45
CA ILE A 192 -14.00 11.40 23.89
C ILE A 192 -14.62 12.58 24.64
#